data_8f4a32dd23b379b01712c913f0c35474
#
_entry.id   8f4a32dd23b379b01712c913f0c35474
#
_cell.length_a   1.000
_cell.length_b   1.000
_cell.length_c   1.000
_cell.angle_alpha   90.00
_cell.angle_beta   90.00
_cell.angle_gamma   90.00
#
_symmetry.space_group_name_H-M   'P 1'
#
loop_
_entity.id
_entity.type
_entity.pdbx_description
1 polymer ?
#
loop_
_entity_poly.entity_id
_entity_poly.type
_entity_poly.pdbx_seq_one_letter_code
_entity_poly.pdbx_strand_id
1 'polypeptide(L)'
;MHTKRTLALALMAVLAIGACNAATTPSASAPASQAAASTAPSAEASASAPAESVAPSPLAVDPAEAVIPNVEPNAEIGFWTFFLSPTFDQYIKDTIARFEGTYPGVKVNWEDHQATFQDDLKAAFAAGNAPDVINLSVSEGWVSDYASKDLLLPLDTVPDQVREIYYPGLWEEQLVGGKNFQFPWYQGIAAELINKKIYEEGAGLVAADFPKTIDGLPAICQTILDKTGKVCDIRLTVNDLLAQMTYEGDVNVINEAGDTFTFDSAEGVAWLQMYVDMVKAGTVDSSIITVSDDRIGLLTFSSGNAPFYQTGLGLIRDVKANNPELYNNMAVAPAPVGKSGVTGKGLMAISVKADTQFPNASIALAQFFTNPRAMVDFAKLVPVYPSSPSAYEDPFFSTPTTAIEDSGRNVAKDIVATYADIVPTVPKKADVNQIVLKAVESALFNDVPAQQALTDAVTAANALIK
;
A
#
# COMPACT_ATOMS: atom_id res chain seq x y z
N MET A 1 45.20 -5.30 47.25
CA MET A 1 46.24 -5.92 46.40
C MET A 1 45.60 -6.04 45.02
N HIS A 2 45.86 -5.05 44.23
CA HIS A 2 46.66 -4.96 42.99
C HIS A 2 46.18 -6.00 41.93
N THR A 3 45.81 -5.69 40.77
CA THR A 3 46.40 -4.79 39.75
C THR A 3 45.41 -4.39 38.64
N LYS A 4 45.43 -3.13 38.29
CA LYS A 4 44.91 -2.52 37.07
C LYS A 4 45.71 -2.99 35.85
N ARG A 5 45.10 -3.22 34.71
CA ARG A 5 45.76 -3.10 33.40
C ARG A 5 44.85 -2.37 32.43
N THR A 6 45.17 -1.13 32.26
CA THR A 6 44.87 -0.26 31.09
C THR A 6 45.66 -0.74 29.89
N LEU A 7 45.06 -0.76 28.70
CA LEU A 7 45.81 -0.68 27.45
C LEU A 7 45.12 0.32 26.50
N ALA A 8 45.97 1.17 25.97
CA ALA A 8 45.65 2.41 25.29
C ALA A 8 45.44 2.23 23.78
N LEU A 9 44.80 3.28 23.22
CA LEU A 9 44.66 3.65 21.80
C LEU A 9 45.92 3.40 20.96
N ALA A 10 45.68 3.06 19.66
CA ALA A 10 46.54 3.50 18.59
C ALA A 10 45.65 3.89 17.37
N LEU A 11 45.61 5.19 17.16
CA LEU A 11 45.13 5.91 15.98
C LEU A 11 46.25 5.85 14.95
N MET A 12 45.94 5.44 13.69
CA MET A 12 46.78 5.76 12.54
C MET A 12 45.95 6.22 11.38
N ALA A 13 45.98 7.51 11.15
CA ALA A 13 45.62 8.18 9.89
C ALA A 13 46.78 8.03 8.90
N VAL A 14 46.47 7.67 7.66
CA VAL A 14 47.38 7.88 6.52
C VAL A 14 46.59 8.58 5.43
N LEU A 15 46.91 9.87 5.28
CA LEU A 15 46.66 10.66 4.06
C LEU A 15 47.76 10.32 3.05
N ALA A 16 47.41 10.10 1.80
CA ALA A 16 48.29 10.32 0.66
C ALA A 16 47.52 10.86 -0.54
N ILE A 17 47.86 12.06 -0.84
CA ILE A 17 47.51 12.89 -2.02
C ILE A 17 48.34 12.40 -3.20
N GLY A 18 47.74 12.38 -4.39
CA GLY A 18 48.47 12.16 -5.62
C GLY A 18 47.61 12.52 -6.84
N ALA A 19 47.88 13.69 -7.39
CA ALA A 19 47.19 14.30 -8.53
C ALA A 19 47.90 14.03 -9.85
N CYS A 20 47.14 14.25 -10.98
CA CYS A 20 47.55 14.62 -12.34
C CYS A 20 48.26 13.54 -13.19
N ASN A 21 47.88 13.28 -14.44
CA ASN A 21 47.75 14.16 -15.59
C ASN A 21 47.35 13.37 -16.84
N ALA A 22 46.48 13.93 -17.59
CA ALA A 22 46.34 14.19 -19.03
C ALA A 22 47.02 13.30 -20.10
N ALA A 23 46.18 13.06 -21.13
CA ALA A 23 46.44 13.12 -22.58
C ALA A 23 47.11 11.93 -23.27
N THR A 24 46.48 11.31 -24.22
CA THR A 24 46.55 11.51 -25.68
C THR A 24 45.97 10.33 -26.42
N THR A 25 45.09 10.60 -27.36
CA THR A 25 44.80 9.77 -28.56
C THR A 25 46.05 9.69 -29.45
N PRO A 26 46.20 8.70 -30.37
CA PRO A 26 45.42 8.66 -31.60
C PRO A 26 45.10 7.27 -32.21
N SER A 27 44.03 7.21 -32.94
CA SER A 27 43.79 6.80 -34.34
C SER A 27 44.63 5.68 -34.98
N ALA A 28 43.94 4.70 -35.54
CA ALA A 28 44.15 4.17 -36.92
C ALA A 28 43.15 3.04 -37.21
N SER A 29 42.23 3.30 -38.11
CA SER A 29 42.16 2.80 -39.52
C SER A 29 41.50 1.43 -39.69
N ALA A 30 40.38 1.48 -40.41
CA ALA A 30 39.69 0.38 -41.10
C ALA A 30 40.52 -0.25 -42.20
N PRO A 31 40.06 -1.37 -42.76
CA PRO A 31 39.78 -1.28 -44.20
C PRO A 31 38.38 -1.74 -44.62
N ALA A 32 37.92 -1.06 -45.64
CA ALA A 32 36.72 -1.30 -46.42
C ALA A 32 36.80 -2.62 -47.19
N SER A 33 35.65 -3.30 -47.35
CA SER A 33 35.48 -4.25 -48.45
C SER A 33 34.26 -3.84 -49.27
N GLN A 34 34.47 -3.84 -50.56
CA GLN A 34 33.63 -3.30 -51.59
C GLN A 34 32.41 -4.12 -51.97
N ALA A 35 31.48 -3.41 -52.50
CA ALA A 35 30.20 -3.70 -53.06
C ALA A 35 30.14 -4.77 -54.15
N ALA A 36 29.00 -5.43 -54.22
CA ALA A 36 28.46 -5.93 -55.49
C ALA A 36 27.06 -5.34 -55.69
N ALA A 37 26.91 -4.58 -56.75
CA ALA A 37 25.65 -4.00 -57.17
C ALA A 37 24.77 -5.06 -57.85
N SER A 38 23.51 -5.10 -57.49
CA SER A 38 22.44 -5.78 -58.24
C SER A 38 21.33 -4.77 -58.51
N THR A 39 21.05 -4.60 -59.77
CA THR A 39 20.06 -3.69 -60.37
C THR A 39 18.65 -4.18 -60.08
N ALA A 40 17.80 -3.29 -59.54
CA ALA A 40 16.38 -3.46 -59.43
C ALA A 40 15.63 -2.60 -60.47
N PRO A 41 14.44 -2.96 -60.89
CA PRO A 41 13.62 -2.02 -61.66
C PRO A 41 12.79 -1.11 -60.76
N SER A 42 12.72 0.13 -61.18
CA SER A 42 11.96 1.25 -60.66
C SER A 42 10.47 0.92 -60.61
N ALA A 43 9.86 1.10 -59.42
CA ALA A 43 8.42 1.28 -59.27
C ALA A 43 8.18 2.71 -58.79
N GLU A 44 7.25 3.37 -59.46
CA GLU A 44 6.87 4.75 -59.28
C GLU A 44 6.42 5.03 -57.83
N ALA A 45 7.02 6.05 -57.22
CA ALA A 45 6.63 6.60 -55.95
C ALA A 45 5.34 7.40 -56.10
N SER A 46 4.24 6.83 -55.59
CA SER A 46 3.01 7.57 -55.34
C SER A 46 3.25 8.48 -54.12
N ALA A 47 3.23 9.77 -54.34
CA ALA A 47 3.38 10.78 -53.30
C ALA A 47 2.17 10.70 -52.34
N SER A 48 2.39 10.14 -51.16
CA SER A 48 1.44 10.26 -50.05
C SER A 48 1.50 11.71 -49.53
N ALA A 49 0.33 12.36 -49.53
CA ALA A 49 0.15 13.66 -48.89
C ALA A 49 0.61 13.62 -47.42
N PRO A 50 1.10 14.73 -46.86
CA PRO A 50 1.44 14.80 -45.46
C PRO A 50 0.16 14.49 -44.62
N ALA A 51 0.25 13.54 -43.69
CA ALA A 51 -0.80 13.34 -42.71
C ALA A 51 -0.95 14.64 -41.92
N GLU A 52 -2.11 15.28 -42.05
CA GLU A 52 -2.49 16.36 -41.15
C GLU A 52 -2.39 15.84 -39.72
N SER A 53 -1.56 16.48 -38.94
CA SER A 53 -1.53 16.30 -37.49
C SER A 53 -2.91 16.72 -36.97
N VAL A 54 -3.78 15.75 -36.72
CA VAL A 54 -5.04 15.98 -36.03
C VAL A 54 -4.64 16.40 -34.62
N ALA A 55 -4.84 17.68 -34.30
CA ALA A 55 -4.75 18.15 -32.94
C ALA A 55 -5.66 17.26 -32.06
N PRO A 56 -5.21 16.80 -30.88
CA PRO A 56 -6.05 16.00 -30.01
C PRO A 56 -7.38 16.77 -29.78
N SER A 57 -8.49 16.13 -30.11
CA SER A 57 -9.82 16.69 -29.80
C SER A 57 -9.83 16.98 -28.29
N PRO A 58 -10.38 18.16 -27.89
CA PRO A 58 -10.56 18.44 -26.46
C PRO A 58 -11.30 17.26 -25.83
N LEU A 59 -10.76 16.75 -24.72
CA LEU A 59 -11.38 15.67 -23.96
C LEU A 59 -12.82 16.12 -23.66
N ALA A 60 -13.80 15.31 -24.08
CA ALA A 60 -15.19 15.61 -23.81
C ALA A 60 -15.40 15.72 -22.30
N VAL A 61 -15.86 16.89 -21.85
CA VAL A 61 -16.23 17.12 -20.46
C VAL A 61 -17.45 16.30 -20.14
N ASP A 62 -17.34 15.38 -19.18
CA ASP A 62 -18.50 14.64 -18.66
C ASP A 62 -19.19 15.49 -17.58
N PRO A 63 -20.44 15.92 -17.78
CA PRO A 63 -21.16 16.68 -16.77
C PRO A 63 -21.31 15.95 -15.43
N ALA A 64 -21.26 14.61 -15.45
CA ALA A 64 -21.28 13.79 -14.23
C ALA A 64 -19.99 13.93 -13.38
N GLU A 65 -18.91 14.42 -13.95
CA GLU A 65 -17.67 14.69 -13.22
C GLU A 65 -17.67 16.10 -12.55
N ALA A 66 -18.55 17.02 -13.00
CA ALA A 66 -18.62 18.41 -12.51
C ALA A 66 -19.67 18.58 -11.39
N VAL A 67 -19.52 17.88 -10.29
CA VAL A 67 -20.55 17.83 -9.21
C VAL A 67 -20.43 19.00 -8.23
N ILE A 68 -19.24 19.57 -8.07
CA ILE A 68 -19.00 20.66 -7.12
C ILE A 68 -19.31 22.00 -7.76
N PRO A 69 -20.29 22.77 -7.22
CA PRO A 69 -20.65 24.08 -7.75
C PRO A 69 -19.69 25.17 -7.26
N ASN A 70 -19.76 26.35 -7.92
CA ASN A 70 -19.08 27.56 -7.52
C ASN A 70 -17.55 27.42 -7.34
N VAL A 71 -16.92 26.63 -8.19
CA VAL A 71 -15.46 26.49 -8.23
C VAL A 71 -14.84 27.87 -8.52
N GLU A 72 -13.83 28.25 -7.74
CA GLU A 72 -13.17 29.56 -7.86
C GLU A 72 -12.46 29.65 -9.21
N PRO A 73 -12.75 30.66 -10.02
CA PRO A 73 -12.10 30.87 -11.31
C PRO A 73 -10.62 31.23 -11.12
N ASN A 74 -9.76 30.67 -11.97
CA ASN A 74 -8.30 30.86 -11.94
C ASN A 74 -7.63 30.45 -10.62
N ALA A 75 -8.18 29.45 -9.93
CA ALA A 75 -7.52 28.85 -8.78
C ALA A 75 -6.21 28.16 -9.20
N GLU A 76 -5.18 28.30 -8.38
CA GLU A 76 -3.93 27.53 -8.49
C GLU A 76 -3.85 26.61 -7.27
N ILE A 77 -4.03 25.29 -7.49
CA ILE A 77 -4.16 24.28 -6.44
C ILE A 77 -2.87 23.46 -6.37
N GLY A 78 -2.25 23.42 -5.20
CA GLY A 78 -1.21 22.44 -4.88
C GLY A 78 -1.82 21.08 -4.59
N PHE A 79 -1.30 20.01 -5.22
CA PHE A 79 -1.74 18.64 -4.99
C PHE A 79 -0.54 17.74 -4.71
N TRP A 80 -0.48 17.12 -3.52
CA TRP A 80 0.56 16.18 -3.15
C TRP A 80 0.04 14.74 -3.06
N THR A 81 0.83 13.84 -3.68
CA THR A 81 0.63 12.39 -3.60
C THR A 81 1.92 11.72 -3.12
N PHE A 82 1.89 10.39 -2.91
CA PHE A 82 3.08 9.64 -2.55
C PHE A 82 3.10 8.26 -3.20
N PHE A 83 4.31 7.81 -3.58
CA PHE A 83 4.58 6.52 -4.23
C PHE A 83 3.80 6.25 -5.52
N LEU A 84 3.33 7.27 -6.21
CA LEU A 84 2.64 7.13 -7.49
C LEU A 84 3.57 7.34 -8.68
N SER A 85 4.54 8.24 -8.56
CA SER A 85 5.53 8.50 -9.60
C SER A 85 6.68 7.45 -9.55
N PRO A 86 7.26 7.05 -10.68
CA PRO A 86 6.88 7.44 -12.04
C PRO A 86 5.78 6.56 -12.66
N THR A 87 5.34 5.52 -11.98
CA THR A 87 4.51 4.44 -12.54
C THR A 87 3.15 4.97 -13.03
N PHE A 88 2.54 5.87 -12.29
CA PHE A 88 1.19 6.38 -12.55
C PHE A 88 1.15 7.83 -13.03
N ASP A 89 2.29 8.40 -13.40
CA ASP A 89 2.43 9.77 -13.89
C ASP A 89 1.41 10.12 -14.97
N GLN A 90 1.22 9.23 -15.95
CA GLN A 90 0.31 9.50 -17.05
C GLN A 90 -1.13 9.57 -16.58
N TYR A 91 -1.55 8.64 -15.72
CA TYR A 91 -2.90 8.65 -15.15
C TYR A 91 -3.19 9.96 -14.38
N ILE A 92 -2.25 10.38 -13.53
CA ILE A 92 -2.39 11.62 -12.75
C ILE A 92 -2.49 12.84 -13.69
N LYS A 93 -1.59 12.94 -14.67
CA LYS A 93 -1.56 14.04 -15.65
C LYS A 93 -2.82 14.09 -16.52
N ASP A 94 -3.30 12.94 -16.97
CA ASP A 94 -4.54 12.84 -17.78
C ASP A 94 -5.76 13.24 -16.95
N THR A 95 -5.82 12.84 -15.67
CA THR A 95 -6.90 13.21 -14.76
C THR A 95 -6.88 14.69 -14.46
N ILE A 96 -5.71 15.28 -14.21
CA ILE A 96 -5.54 16.74 -14.06
C ILE A 96 -5.98 17.48 -15.34
N ALA A 97 -5.58 17.02 -16.51
CA ALA A 97 -5.95 17.64 -17.77
C ALA A 97 -7.47 17.62 -18.00
N ARG A 98 -8.15 16.52 -17.64
CA ARG A 98 -9.62 16.46 -17.66
C ARG A 98 -10.24 17.43 -16.66
N PHE A 99 -9.71 17.50 -15.46
CA PHE A 99 -10.18 18.45 -14.43
C PHE A 99 -10.05 19.91 -14.89
N GLU A 100 -8.88 20.31 -15.38
CA GLU A 100 -8.65 21.65 -15.91
C GLU A 100 -9.52 21.97 -17.14
N GLY A 101 -9.83 20.95 -17.95
CA GLY A 101 -10.80 21.06 -19.06
C GLY A 101 -12.24 21.24 -18.58
N THR A 102 -12.61 20.62 -17.46
CA THR A 102 -13.93 20.75 -16.82
C THR A 102 -14.11 22.11 -16.14
N TYR A 103 -13.04 22.63 -15.54
CA TYR A 103 -13.02 23.93 -14.84
C TYR A 103 -12.00 24.89 -15.48
N PRO A 104 -12.35 25.54 -16.60
CA PRO A 104 -11.43 26.38 -17.35
C PRO A 104 -10.86 27.51 -16.50
N GLY A 105 -9.52 27.65 -16.53
CA GLY A 105 -8.79 28.66 -15.75
C GLY A 105 -8.23 28.14 -14.43
N VAL A 106 -8.73 27.02 -13.90
CA VAL A 106 -8.10 26.35 -12.74
C VAL A 106 -6.80 25.68 -13.19
N LYS A 107 -5.79 25.69 -12.33
CA LYS A 107 -4.49 25.04 -12.53
C LYS A 107 -4.15 24.15 -11.34
N VAL A 108 -3.57 22.98 -11.63
CA VAL A 108 -3.14 22.02 -10.62
C VAL A 108 -1.62 21.84 -10.68
N ASN A 109 -0.95 22.17 -9.59
CA ASN A 109 0.47 21.96 -9.39
C ASN A 109 0.66 20.64 -8.60
N TRP A 110 0.92 19.54 -9.31
CA TRP A 110 1.07 18.23 -8.71
C TRP A 110 2.53 17.90 -8.39
N GLU A 111 2.75 17.37 -7.19
CA GLU A 111 4.03 16.83 -6.74
C GLU A 111 3.81 15.44 -6.13
N ASP A 112 4.70 14.49 -6.47
CA ASP A 112 4.69 13.16 -5.84
C ASP A 112 5.91 13.00 -4.95
N HIS A 113 5.69 12.56 -3.73
CA HIS A 113 6.73 12.32 -2.74
C HIS A 113 6.97 10.81 -2.57
N GLN A 114 8.14 10.48 -2.02
CA GLN A 114 8.51 9.10 -1.75
C GLN A 114 8.56 8.85 -0.22
N ALA A 115 9.55 8.15 0.26
CA ALA A 115 9.69 7.75 1.66
C ALA A 115 9.66 8.92 2.68
N THR A 116 9.93 10.14 2.27
CA THR A 116 9.94 11.33 3.12
C THR A 116 8.59 12.05 3.22
N PHE A 117 7.57 11.58 2.51
CA PHE A 117 6.26 12.27 2.38
C PHE A 117 5.71 12.80 3.70
N GLN A 118 5.67 11.97 4.75
CA GLN A 118 5.12 12.37 6.04
C GLN A 118 5.91 13.49 6.73
N ASP A 119 7.23 13.45 6.62
CA ASP A 119 8.09 14.48 7.22
C ASP A 119 8.03 15.78 6.41
N ASP A 120 7.99 15.68 5.08
CA ASP A 120 7.81 16.80 4.17
C ASP A 120 6.46 17.48 4.42
N LEU A 121 5.38 16.71 4.55
CA LEU A 121 4.04 17.24 4.80
C LEU A 121 3.93 17.93 6.18
N LYS A 122 4.49 17.34 7.23
CA LYS A 122 4.57 17.96 8.57
C LYS A 122 5.35 19.27 8.53
N ALA A 123 6.48 19.29 7.82
CA ALA A 123 7.29 20.50 7.66
C ALA A 123 6.53 21.59 6.88
N ALA A 124 5.81 21.20 5.82
CA ALA A 124 5.01 22.11 5.01
C ALA A 124 3.86 22.73 5.80
N PHE A 125 3.13 21.95 6.61
CA PHE A 125 2.11 22.48 7.52
C PHE A 125 2.73 23.44 8.55
N ALA A 126 3.85 23.11 9.15
CA ALA A 126 4.53 23.98 10.11
C ALA A 126 5.02 25.28 9.48
N ALA A 127 5.39 25.26 8.21
CA ALA A 127 5.83 26.44 7.44
C ALA A 127 4.67 27.25 6.83
N GLY A 128 3.42 26.76 6.86
CA GLY A 128 2.26 27.40 6.27
C GLY A 128 2.21 27.32 4.74
N ASN A 129 2.92 26.37 4.13
CA ASN A 129 2.97 26.14 2.67
C ASN A 129 2.56 24.72 2.25
N ALA A 130 1.77 24.03 3.09
CA ALA A 130 1.21 22.73 2.74
C ALA A 130 0.30 22.86 1.50
N PRO A 131 0.22 21.80 0.65
CA PRO A 131 -0.63 21.81 -0.54
C PRO A 131 -2.11 21.88 -0.17
N ASP A 132 -2.93 22.35 -1.12
CA ASP A 132 -4.37 22.49 -0.90
C ASP A 132 -5.09 21.15 -0.87
N VAL A 133 -4.61 20.18 -1.64
CA VAL A 133 -5.17 18.83 -1.77
C VAL A 133 -4.09 17.79 -1.48
N ILE A 134 -4.43 16.80 -0.68
CA ILE A 134 -3.46 15.88 -0.10
C ILE A 134 -3.97 14.44 -0.19
N ASN A 135 -3.19 13.54 -0.79
CA ASN A 135 -3.43 12.11 -0.68
C ASN A 135 -2.95 11.60 0.68
N LEU A 136 -3.83 10.97 1.45
CA LEU A 136 -3.55 10.47 2.79
C LEU A 136 -3.95 9.01 2.95
N SER A 137 -3.22 8.28 3.79
CA SER A 137 -3.61 6.95 4.24
C SER A 137 -4.59 7.05 5.41
N VAL A 138 -5.79 6.54 5.20
CA VAL A 138 -6.81 6.45 6.26
C VAL A 138 -6.43 5.33 7.24
N SER A 139 -6.03 4.19 6.70
CA SER A 139 -5.68 3.01 7.48
C SER A 139 -4.51 3.22 8.45
N GLU A 140 -3.59 4.14 8.10
CA GLU A 140 -2.49 4.53 8.99
C GLU A 140 -2.87 5.66 9.97
N GLY A 141 -4.14 6.12 9.93
CA GLY A 141 -4.64 7.16 10.82
C GLY A 141 -4.19 8.57 10.47
N TRP A 142 -3.66 8.82 9.26
CA TRP A 142 -3.14 10.14 8.90
C TRP A 142 -4.25 11.17 8.78
N VAL A 143 -5.41 10.78 8.25
CA VAL A 143 -6.57 11.69 8.16
C VAL A 143 -7.01 12.12 9.55
N SER A 144 -7.21 11.20 10.47
CA SER A 144 -7.63 11.52 11.85
C SER A 144 -6.56 12.34 12.60
N ASP A 145 -5.26 12.07 12.37
CA ASP A 145 -4.17 12.82 12.98
C ASP A 145 -4.16 14.29 12.53
N TYR A 146 -4.26 14.55 11.22
CA TYR A 146 -4.31 15.93 10.72
C TYR A 146 -5.64 16.63 11.02
N ALA A 147 -6.78 15.92 10.95
CA ALA A 147 -8.10 16.47 11.27
C ALA A 147 -8.21 16.88 12.74
N SER A 148 -7.66 16.08 13.68
CA SER A 148 -7.66 16.39 15.11
C SER A 148 -6.83 17.63 15.48
N LYS A 149 -5.97 18.09 14.57
CA LYS A 149 -5.15 19.29 14.68
C LYS A 149 -5.74 20.49 13.91
N ASP A 150 -6.98 20.38 13.44
CA ASP A 150 -7.66 21.39 12.63
C ASP A 150 -6.91 21.76 11.32
N LEU A 151 -6.15 20.81 10.76
CA LEU A 151 -5.36 21.03 9.54
C LEU A 151 -6.11 20.63 8.25
N LEU A 152 -7.23 19.91 8.37
CA LEU A 152 -8.06 19.50 7.23
C LEU A 152 -9.42 20.19 7.25
N LEU A 153 -9.97 20.39 6.05
CA LEU A 153 -11.28 21.00 5.85
C LEU A 153 -12.38 19.94 6.07
N PRO A 154 -13.36 20.19 6.96
CA PRO A 154 -14.50 19.29 7.11
C PRO A 154 -15.40 19.32 5.86
N LEU A 155 -15.88 18.15 5.45
CA LEU A 155 -16.67 17.97 4.22
C LEU A 155 -18.19 17.98 4.47
N ASP A 156 -18.63 18.56 5.58
CA ASP A 156 -20.05 18.61 5.95
C ASP A 156 -20.91 19.39 4.96
N THR A 157 -20.29 20.31 4.19
CA THR A 157 -20.95 21.20 3.24
C THR A 157 -20.99 20.66 1.82
N VAL A 158 -20.39 19.51 1.54
CA VAL A 158 -20.48 18.92 0.20
C VAL A 158 -21.91 18.48 -0.09
N PRO A 159 -22.36 18.58 -1.35
CA PRO A 159 -23.69 18.13 -1.75
C PRO A 159 -23.92 16.64 -1.41
N ASP A 160 -25.16 16.25 -1.03
CA ASP A 160 -25.47 14.85 -0.70
C ASP A 160 -25.15 13.88 -1.83
N GLN A 161 -25.36 14.28 -3.08
CA GLN A 161 -24.99 13.52 -4.27
C GLN A 161 -23.50 13.17 -4.36
N VAL A 162 -22.63 13.93 -3.68
CA VAL A 162 -21.20 13.62 -3.58
C VAL A 162 -20.99 12.47 -2.60
N ARG A 163 -21.72 12.46 -1.48
CA ARG A 163 -21.64 11.37 -0.48
C ARG A 163 -22.14 10.06 -1.07
N GLU A 164 -23.19 10.10 -1.91
CA GLU A 164 -23.81 8.94 -2.55
C GLU A 164 -22.89 8.24 -3.56
N ILE A 165 -21.77 8.89 -3.96
CA ILE A 165 -20.75 8.26 -4.82
C ILE A 165 -20.06 7.09 -4.11
N TYR A 166 -19.89 7.16 -2.79
CA TYR A 166 -19.04 6.25 -2.03
C TYR A 166 -19.85 5.21 -1.25
N TYR A 167 -19.21 4.09 -0.91
CA TYR A 167 -19.77 3.18 0.09
C TYR A 167 -19.98 3.94 1.41
N PRO A 168 -21.18 3.89 2.01
CA PRO A 168 -21.47 4.64 3.24
C PRO A 168 -20.45 4.39 4.35
N GLY A 169 -20.06 3.13 4.57
CA GLY A 169 -19.09 2.77 5.59
C GLY A 169 -17.69 3.35 5.34
N LEU A 170 -17.30 3.63 4.07
CA LEU A 170 -16.02 4.29 3.77
C LEU A 170 -16.10 5.81 3.94
N TRP A 171 -17.27 6.39 3.62
CA TRP A 171 -17.50 7.82 3.84
C TRP A 171 -17.51 8.18 5.32
N GLU A 172 -18.08 7.31 6.15
CA GLU A 172 -18.20 7.49 7.60
C GLU A 172 -17.00 6.96 8.39
N GLU A 173 -15.98 6.43 7.69
CA GLU A 173 -14.78 5.90 8.32
C GLU A 173 -13.95 7.03 8.95
N GLN A 174 -13.49 6.79 10.19
CA GLN A 174 -12.64 7.71 10.94
C GLN A 174 -13.18 9.13 11.07
N LEU A 175 -14.47 9.29 11.39
CA LEU A 175 -15.03 10.59 11.74
C LEU A 175 -14.29 11.20 12.93
N VAL A 176 -13.90 12.47 12.81
CA VAL A 176 -13.31 13.25 13.89
C VAL A 176 -14.33 14.28 14.36
N GLY A 177 -14.75 14.20 15.62
CA GLY A 177 -15.81 15.05 16.15
C GLY A 177 -17.14 14.92 15.40
N GLY A 178 -17.42 13.76 14.82
CA GLY A 178 -18.62 13.47 14.03
C GLY A 178 -18.59 14.04 12.61
N LYS A 179 -17.45 14.53 12.15
CA LYS A 179 -17.28 15.13 10.82
C LYS A 179 -16.36 14.29 9.95
N ASN A 180 -16.62 14.29 8.62
CA ASN A 180 -15.75 13.67 7.63
C ASN A 180 -14.74 14.69 7.06
N PHE A 181 -13.50 14.24 6.82
CA PHE A 181 -12.38 15.04 6.30
C PHE A 181 -11.73 14.44 5.06
N GLN A 182 -12.36 13.43 4.43
CA GLN A 182 -11.76 12.64 3.37
C GLN A 182 -12.74 12.30 2.26
N PHE A 183 -12.23 12.24 1.03
CA PHE A 183 -12.88 11.57 -0.09
C PHE A 183 -12.25 10.18 -0.23
N PRO A 184 -12.99 9.09 0.04
CA PRO A 184 -12.47 7.73 -0.15
C PRO A 184 -12.07 7.50 -1.60
N TRP A 185 -10.81 7.12 -1.84
CA TRP A 185 -10.30 6.96 -3.21
C TRP A 185 -10.31 5.49 -3.62
N TYR A 186 -9.37 4.72 -3.10
CA TYR A 186 -9.28 3.30 -3.37
C TYR A 186 -8.82 2.52 -2.14
N GLN A 187 -9.08 1.23 -2.18
CA GLN A 187 -8.63 0.30 -1.15
C GLN A 187 -7.55 -0.60 -1.72
N GLY A 188 -6.46 -0.76 -0.96
CA GLY A 188 -5.49 -1.83 -1.15
C GLY A 188 -5.95 -3.05 -0.34
N ILE A 189 -6.01 -4.20 -0.98
CA ILE A 189 -6.37 -5.45 -0.31
C ILE A 189 -5.15 -6.35 -0.26
N ALA A 190 -4.85 -6.86 0.92
CA ALA A 190 -3.91 -7.93 1.08
C ALA A 190 -4.53 -9.25 0.60
N ALA A 191 -3.74 -10.03 -0.10
CA ALA A 191 -4.09 -11.37 -0.55
C ALA A 191 -2.88 -12.30 -0.39
N GLU A 192 -3.13 -13.59 -0.45
CA GLU A 192 -2.06 -14.59 -0.50
C GLU A 192 -1.69 -14.90 -1.94
N LEU A 193 -0.45 -14.67 -2.30
CA LEU A 193 0.15 -15.19 -3.52
C LEU A 193 0.69 -16.58 -3.22
N ILE A 194 0.22 -17.61 -3.93
CA ILE A 194 0.53 -19.01 -3.67
C ILE A 194 1.45 -19.53 -4.77
N ASN A 195 2.61 -20.02 -4.40
CA ASN A 195 3.54 -20.73 -5.28
C ASN A 195 3.05 -22.19 -5.47
N LYS A 196 2.37 -22.46 -6.58
CA LYS A 196 1.76 -23.78 -6.86
C LYS A 196 2.78 -24.91 -6.92
N LYS A 197 4.02 -24.62 -7.30
CA LYS A 197 5.09 -25.62 -7.34
C LYS A 197 5.42 -26.19 -5.95
N ILE A 198 5.44 -25.33 -4.93
CA ILE A 198 5.67 -25.79 -3.55
C ILE A 198 4.35 -26.29 -2.94
N TYR A 199 3.28 -25.51 -3.08
CA TYR A 199 2.02 -25.72 -2.39
C TYR A 199 1.23 -26.90 -2.95
N GLU A 200 1.02 -26.94 -4.28
CA GLU A 200 0.24 -28.01 -4.93
C GLU A 200 1.12 -29.22 -5.28
N GLU A 201 2.16 -29.02 -6.10
CA GLU A 201 2.98 -30.11 -6.60
C GLU A 201 3.86 -30.72 -5.50
N GLY A 202 4.41 -29.91 -4.61
CA GLY A 202 5.29 -30.35 -3.52
C GLY A 202 4.53 -30.87 -2.31
N ALA A 203 3.58 -30.09 -1.77
CA ALA A 203 2.89 -30.43 -0.53
C ALA A 203 1.58 -31.22 -0.76
N GLY A 204 1.07 -31.28 -2.00
CA GLY A 204 -0.19 -31.94 -2.32
C GLY A 204 -1.44 -31.20 -1.79
N LEU A 205 -1.31 -29.91 -1.53
CA LEU A 205 -2.40 -29.04 -1.12
C LEU A 205 -3.11 -28.49 -2.36
N VAL A 206 -4.26 -27.84 -2.18
CA VAL A 206 -5.03 -27.21 -3.28
C VAL A 206 -5.13 -25.72 -3.00
N ALA A 207 -4.65 -24.88 -3.91
CA ALA A 207 -4.63 -23.42 -3.71
C ALA A 207 -6.04 -22.83 -3.52
N ALA A 208 -7.07 -23.40 -4.16
CA ALA A 208 -8.45 -22.97 -3.98
C ALA A 208 -9.01 -23.25 -2.57
N ASP A 209 -8.39 -24.18 -1.84
CA ASP A 209 -8.76 -24.55 -0.46
C ASP A 209 -7.83 -23.86 0.57
N PHE A 210 -7.11 -22.81 0.18
CA PHE A 210 -6.28 -22.04 1.11
C PHE A 210 -7.12 -21.55 2.30
N PRO A 211 -6.61 -21.63 3.54
CA PRO A 211 -7.38 -21.27 4.74
C PRO A 211 -7.94 -19.84 4.65
N LYS A 212 -9.20 -19.68 4.97
CA LYS A 212 -9.84 -18.36 5.09
C LYS A 212 -9.67 -17.74 6.47
N THR A 213 -9.30 -18.57 7.45
CA THR A 213 -9.05 -18.13 8.82
C THR A 213 -7.63 -18.48 9.26
N ILE A 214 -7.08 -17.62 10.12
CA ILE A 214 -5.70 -17.69 10.57
C ILE A 214 -5.38 -19.01 11.29
N ASP A 215 -6.35 -19.60 11.98
CA ASP A 215 -6.23 -20.86 12.71
C ASP A 215 -6.00 -22.09 11.80
N GLY A 216 -6.21 -21.95 10.49
CA GLY A 216 -5.85 -22.95 9.49
C GLY A 216 -4.38 -22.98 9.11
N LEU A 217 -3.62 -21.90 9.34
CA LEU A 217 -2.22 -21.77 8.92
C LEU A 217 -1.28 -22.80 9.58
N PRO A 218 -1.35 -23.10 10.88
CA PRO A 218 -0.46 -24.06 11.50
C PRO A 218 -0.47 -25.44 10.81
N ALA A 219 -1.67 -25.92 10.44
CA ALA A 219 -1.82 -27.25 9.81
C ALA A 219 -1.22 -27.30 8.40
N ILE A 220 -1.43 -26.25 7.57
CA ILE A 220 -0.84 -26.22 6.23
C ILE A 220 0.66 -26.02 6.27
N CYS A 221 1.19 -25.20 7.20
CA CYS A 221 2.62 -24.99 7.34
C CYS A 221 3.32 -26.27 7.84
N GLN A 222 2.69 -27.04 8.72
CA GLN A 222 3.22 -28.36 9.10
C GLN A 222 3.23 -29.31 7.90
N THR A 223 2.15 -29.35 7.11
CA THR A 223 2.08 -30.18 5.91
C THR A 223 3.16 -29.82 4.89
N ILE A 224 3.39 -28.52 4.67
CA ILE A 224 4.42 -28.02 3.75
C ILE A 224 5.80 -28.44 4.25
N LEU A 225 6.10 -28.24 5.52
CA LEU A 225 7.39 -28.65 6.12
C LEU A 225 7.62 -30.15 5.96
N ASP A 226 6.63 -30.98 6.33
CA ASP A 226 6.75 -32.45 6.29
C ASP A 226 6.96 -32.99 4.88
N LYS A 227 6.35 -32.37 3.87
CA LYS A 227 6.36 -32.85 2.49
C LYS A 227 7.50 -32.28 1.65
N THR A 228 7.89 -31.02 1.91
CA THR A 228 8.80 -30.29 1.04
C THR A 228 10.11 -29.87 1.74
N GLY A 229 10.17 -29.93 3.05
CA GLY A 229 11.25 -29.36 3.85
C GLY A 229 11.29 -27.82 3.82
N LYS A 230 10.27 -27.16 3.25
CA LYS A 230 10.16 -25.71 3.22
C LYS A 230 9.36 -25.22 4.42
N VAL A 231 9.69 -24.02 4.91
CA VAL A 231 8.95 -23.33 5.96
C VAL A 231 8.04 -22.27 5.35
N CYS A 232 7.01 -21.90 6.08
CA CYS A 232 6.14 -20.78 5.68
C CYS A 232 6.83 -19.43 5.91
N ASP A 233 6.71 -18.53 4.95
CA ASP A 233 7.10 -17.12 5.11
C ASP A 233 5.91 -16.35 5.69
N ILE A 234 5.81 -16.35 7.02
CA ILE A 234 4.80 -15.58 7.75
C ILE A 234 5.50 -14.48 8.51
N ARG A 235 4.99 -13.26 8.37
CA ARG A 235 5.53 -12.09 9.04
C ARG A 235 4.46 -11.32 9.76
N LEU A 236 4.81 -10.84 10.93
CA LEU A 236 3.96 -9.97 11.70
C LEU A 236 4.08 -8.53 11.19
N THR A 237 2.96 -7.83 11.17
CA THR A 237 2.91 -6.41 10.82
C THR A 237 3.44 -5.59 11.99
N VAL A 238 4.75 -5.64 12.22
CA VAL A 238 5.41 -5.05 13.41
C VAL A 238 5.17 -3.56 13.60
N ASN A 239 4.81 -2.86 12.52
CA ASN A 239 4.44 -1.44 12.58
C ASN A 239 3.00 -1.20 13.04
N ASP A 240 2.13 -2.24 13.02
CA ASP A 240 0.73 -2.16 13.46
C ASP A 240 0.19 -3.51 13.97
N LEU A 241 0.83 -4.04 15.01
CA LEU A 241 0.43 -5.30 15.66
C LEU A 241 -0.97 -5.22 16.27
N LEU A 242 -1.37 -4.04 16.75
CA LEU A 242 -2.72 -3.84 17.32
C LEU A 242 -3.80 -4.08 16.26
N ALA A 243 -3.62 -3.54 15.05
CA ALA A 243 -4.53 -3.82 13.96
C ALA A 243 -4.49 -5.30 13.56
N GLN A 244 -3.30 -5.91 13.47
CA GLN A 244 -3.16 -7.32 13.14
C GLN A 244 -3.85 -8.22 14.17
N MET A 245 -3.69 -7.97 15.47
CA MET A 245 -4.42 -8.68 16.53
C MET A 245 -5.93 -8.55 16.34
N THR A 246 -6.41 -7.39 15.90
CA THR A 246 -7.85 -7.17 15.70
C THR A 246 -8.37 -7.97 14.52
N TYR A 247 -7.77 -7.90 13.33
CA TYR A 247 -8.33 -8.56 12.14
C TYR A 247 -7.97 -10.05 12.02
N GLU A 248 -6.89 -10.52 12.64
CA GLU A 248 -6.53 -11.95 12.66
C GLU A 248 -7.07 -12.68 13.89
N GLY A 249 -6.98 -12.03 15.05
CA GLY A 249 -7.31 -12.64 16.35
C GLY A 249 -8.69 -12.29 16.90
N ASP A 250 -9.46 -11.43 16.22
CA ASP A 250 -10.72 -10.87 16.73
C ASP A 250 -10.55 -10.20 18.11
N VAL A 251 -9.37 -9.61 18.34
CA VAL A 251 -9.01 -9.04 19.65
C VAL A 251 -9.55 -7.62 19.78
N ASN A 252 -10.34 -7.39 20.80
CA ASN A 252 -10.67 -6.03 21.23
C ASN A 252 -9.46 -5.43 21.94
N VAL A 253 -8.63 -4.68 21.22
CA VAL A 253 -7.36 -4.16 21.75
C VAL A 253 -7.52 -3.04 22.77
N ILE A 254 -8.68 -2.35 22.75
CA ILE A 254 -9.05 -1.27 23.68
C ILE A 254 -10.53 -1.39 24.01
N ASN A 255 -10.96 -0.95 25.19
CA ASN A 255 -12.36 -0.97 25.59
C ASN A 255 -13.20 0.06 24.79
N GLU A 256 -14.54 -0.04 24.88
CA GLU A 256 -15.47 0.85 24.18
C GLU A 256 -15.31 2.34 24.54
N ALA A 257 -14.84 2.63 25.76
CA ALA A 257 -14.55 3.99 26.19
C ALA A 257 -13.27 4.59 25.59
N GLY A 258 -12.41 3.76 24.96
CA GLY A 258 -11.16 4.18 24.36
C GLY A 258 -10.07 4.57 25.36
N ASP A 259 -10.18 4.17 26.62
CA ASP A 259 -9.33 4.59 27.74
C ASP A 259 -8.57 3.45 28.44
N THR A 260 -8.79 2.21 28.03
CA THR A 260 -8.18 1.04 28.69
C THR A 260 -7.86 -0.04 27.66
N PHE A 261 -6.61 -0.39 27.51
CA PHE A 261 -6.16 -1.50 26.66
C PHE A 261 -6.53 -2.84 27.29
N THR A 262 -6.97 -3.78 26.44
CA THR A 262 -7.54 -5.10 26.84
C THR A 262 -7.02 -6.25 25.98
N PHE A 263 -5.91 -6.06 25.28
CA PHE A 263 -5.40 -7.05 24.32
C PHE A 263 -4.77 -8.30 24.95
N ASP A 264 -4.72 -8.41 26.27
CA ASP A 264 -4.35 -9.63 26.99
C ASP A 264 -5.57 -10.56 27.26
N SER A 265 -6.65 -10.38 26.50
CA SER A 265 -7.83 -11.26 26.52
C SER A 265 -7.48 -12.69 26.07
N ALA A 266 -8.43 -13.61 26.23
CA ALA A 266 -8.26 -15.00 25.79
C ALA A 266 -7.95 -15.09 24.28
N GLU A 267 -8.57 -14.23 23.47
CA GLU A 267 -8.36 -14.13 22.04
C GLU A 267 -6.93 -13.63 21.71
N GLY A 268 -6.48 -12.57 22.40
CA GLY A 268 -5.13 -12.04 22.24
C GLY A 268 -4.05 -13.05 22.61
N VAL A 269 -4.27 -13.76 23.72
CA VAL A 269 -3.36 -14.84 24.14
C VAL A 269 -3.35 -15.99 23.13
N ALA A 270 -4.51 -16.40 22.62
CA ALA A 270 -4.61 -17.45 21.62
C ALA A 270 -3.90 -17.06 20.31
N TRP A 271 -4.07 -15.80 19.86
CA TRP A 271 -3.39 -15.27 18.69
C TRP A 271 -1.86 -15.33 18.84
N LEU A 272 -1.30 -14.82 19.95
CA LEU A 272 0.14 -14.84 20.17
C LEU A 272 0.67 -16.27 20.36
N GLN A 273 -0.06 -17.13 21.08
CA GLN A 273 0.33 -18.51 21.34
C GLN A 273 0.43 -19.31 20.05
N MET A 274 -0.47 -19.09 19.08
CA MET A 274 -0.41 -19.72 17.76
C MET A 274 0.95 -19.47 17.07
N TYR A 275 1.40 -18.22 17.04
CA TYR A 275 2.72 -17.87 16.45
C TYR A 275 3.89 -18.47 17.24
N VAL A 276 3.81 -18.45 18.57
CA VAL A 276 4.80 -19.10 19.45
C VAL A 276 4.91 -20.60 19.12
N ASP A 277 3.77 -21.26 18.96
CA ASP A 277 3.75 -22.71 18.65
C ASP A 277 4.31 -22.99 17.25
N MET A 278 4.01 -22.16 16.25
CA MET A 278 4.56 -22.30 14.90
C MET A 278 6.08 -22.09 14.87
N VAL A 279 6.59 -21.10 15.61
CA VAL A 279 8.03 -20.87 15.75
C VAL A 279 8.70 -22.07 16.44
N LYS A 280 8.12 -22.59 17.54
CA LYS A 280 8.65 -23.76 18.26
C LYS A 280 8.61 -25.04 17.42
N ALA A 281 7.59 -25.20 16.61
CA ALA A 281 7.47 -26.31 15.66
C ALA A 281 8.44 -26.20 14.45
N GLY A 282 9.05 -25.04 14.25
CA GLY A 282 9.94 -24.77 13.11
C GLY A 282 9.20 -24.72 11.78
N THR A 283 7.90 -24.45 11.78
CA THR A 283 7.06 -24.39 10.57
C THR A 283 7.13 -23.04 9.87
N VAL A 284 7.64 -22.01 10.55
CA VAL A 284 7.86 -20.66 10.03
C VAL A 284 9.32 -20.25 10.19
N ASP A 285 9.77 -19.33 9.33
CA ASP A 285 11.11 -18.76 9.45
C ASP A 285 11.16 -17.74 10.60
N SER A 286 11.69 -18.17 11.74
CA SER A 286 11.81 -17.31 12.92
C SER A 286 12.74 -16.13 12.74
N SER A 287 13.61 -16.11 11.72
CA SER A 287 14.54 -15.01 11.47
C SER A 287 13.89 -13.80 10.80
N ILE A 288 12.71 -13.97 10.22
CA ILE A 288 12.00 -12.92 9.48
C ILE A 288 10.65 -12.54 10.08
N ILE A 289 10.12 -13.32 11.02
CA ILE A 289 8.75 -13.16 11.53
C ILE A 289 8.46 -11.76 12.13
N THR A 290 9.47 -11.09 12.67
CA THR A 290 9.38 -9.72 13.21
C THR A 290 10.16 -8.69 12.39
N VAL A 291 10.46 -8.98 11.12
CA VAL A 291 11.18 -8.05 10.24
C VAL A 291 10.20 -7.12 9.54
N SER A 292 10.42 -5.81 9.68
CA SER A 292 9.54 -4.77 9.10
C SER A 292 9.74 -4.51 7.60
N ASP A 293 10.78 -5.06 6.99
CA ASP A 293 11.08 -4.83 5.56
C ASP A 293 10.29 -5.81 4.66
N ASP A 294 9.19 -5.33 4.10
CA ASP A 294 8.33 -6.10 3.19
C ASP A 294 9.04 -6.61 1.93
N ARG A 295 10.15 -5.96 1.54
CA ARG A 295 10.93 -6.40 0.37
C ARG A 295 11.56 -7.77 0.57
N ILE A 296 11.84 -8.17 1.82
CA ILE A 296 12.40 -9.49 2.12
C ILE A 296 11.42 -10.60 1.69
N GLY A 297 10.13 -10.48 2.03
CA GLY A 297 9.12 -11.45 1.61
C GLY A 297 8.91 -11.47 0.11
N LEU A 298 8.85 -10.30 -0.53
CA LEU A 298 8.77 -10.22 -1.99
C LEU A 298 9.96 -10.92 -2.65
N LEU A 299 11.18 -10.72 -2.16
CA LEU A 299 12.38 -11.38 -2.68
C LEU A 299 12.37 -12.88 -2.43
N THR A 300 11.98 -13.32 -1.24
CA THR A 300 11.89 -14.75 -0.89
C THR A 300 10.86 -15.46 -1.77
N PHE A 301 9.67 -14.87 -1.92
CA PHE A 301 8.62 -15.40 -2.78
C PHE A 301 9.04 -15.37 -4.26
N SER A 302 9.53 -14.24 -4.77
CA SER A 302 9.97 -14.08 -6.17
C SER A 302 11.14 -15.00 -6.50
N SER A 303 11.98 -15.38 -5.54
CA SER A 303 13.03 -16.40 -5.75
C SER A 303 12.47 -17.83 -5.86
N GLY A 304 11.17 -18.04 -5.64
CA GLY A 304 10.51 -19.34 -5.66
C GLY A 304 10.74 -20.18 -4.40
N ASN A 305 11.21 -19.57 -3.31
CA ASN A 305 11.56 -20.29 -2.07
C ASN A 305 10.44 -20.31 -1.03
N ALA A 306 9.48 -19.37 -1.07
CA ALA A 306 8.33 -19.36 -0.19
C ALA A 306 7.14 -20.11 -0.81
N PRO A 307 6.35 -20.84 -0.02
CA PRO A 307 5.14 -21.53 -0.49
C PRO A 307 3.99 -20.56 -0.76
N PHE A 308 3.92 -19.49 -0.01
CA PHE A 308 2.98 -18.38 -0.19
C PHE A 308 3.54 -17.09 0.41
N TYR A 309 2.92 -15.96 0.07
CA TYR A 309 3.32 -14.64 0.52
C TYR A 309 2.11 -13.71 0.59
N GLN A 310 1.84 -13.20 1.79
CA GLN A 310 0.79 -12.20 1.99
C GLN A 310 1.27 -10.83 1.56
N THR A 311 0.54 -10.19 0.65
CA THR A 311 0.90 -8.86 0.14
C THR A 311 -0.26 -8.16 -0.54
N GLY A 312 -0.11 -6.87 -0.79
CA GLY A 312 -0.99 -6.12 -1.68
C GLY A 312 -0.87 -6.60 -3.14
N LEU A 313 -2.00 -6.74 -3.82
CA LEU A 313 -2.06 -7.28 -5.18
C LEU A 313 -1.25 -6.47 -6.20
N GLY A 314 -0.95 -5.20 -5.92
CA GLY A 314 -0.06 -4.38 -6.76
C GLY A 314 1.34 -4.97 -6.96
N LEU A 315 1.84 -5.80 -6.02
CA LEU A 315 3.16 -6.43 -6.12
C LEU A 315 3.21 -7.65 -7.06
N ILE A 316 2.06 -8.12 -7.58
CA ILE A 316 2.04 -9.16 -8.63
C ILE A 316 2.92 -8.77 -9.82
N ARG A 317 2.94 -7.49 -10.21
CA ARG A 317 3.80 -6.97 -11.28
C ARG A 317 5.29 -7.17 -10.99
N ASP A 318 5.68 -7.04 -9.72
CA ASP A 318 7.08 -7.20 -9.33
C ASP A 318 7.49 -8.68 -9.34
N VAL A 319 6.58 -9.58 -8.96
CA VAL A 319 6.77 -11.04 -9.15
C VAL A 319 6.91 -11.37 -10.63
N LYS A 320 6.07 -10.80 -11.50
CA LYS A 320 6.14 -10.98 -12.96
C LYS A 320 7.47 -10.51 -13.53
N ALA A 321 7.98 -9.36 -13.08
CA ALA A 321 9.26 -8.80 -13.53
C ALA A 321 10.45 -9.64 -13.03
N ASN A 322 10.41 -10.10 -11.77
CA ASN A 322 11.52 -10.80 -11.14
C ASN A 322 11.56 -12.30 -11.49
N ASN A 323 10.40 -12.95 -11.62
CA ASN A 323 10.28 -14.38 -11.91
C ASN A 323 9.03 -14.70 -12.74
N PRO A 324 9.11 -14.59 -14.08
CA PRO A 324 7.99 -14.89 -14.98
C PRO A 324 7.50 -16.35 -14.88
N GLU A 325 8.37 -17.32 -14.53
CA GLU A 325 7.99 -18.71 -14.35
C GLU A 325 7.06 -18.86 -13.15
N LEU A 326 7.43 -18.28 -12.00
CA LEU A 326 6.59 -18.26 -10.81
C LEU A 326 5.28 -17.54 -11.08
N TYR A 327 5.31 -16.37 -11.74
CA TYR A 327 4.11 -15.63 -12.11
C TYR A 327 3.11 -16.49 -12.90
N ASN A 328 3.60 -17.30 -13.85
CA ASN A 328 2.75 -18.20 -14.63
C ASN A 328 2.28 -19.43 -13.86
N ASN A 329 2.89 -19.73 -12.71
CA ASN A 329 2.58 -20.90 -11.87
C ASN A 329 2.25 -20.51 -10.43
N MET A 330 1.55 -19.39 -10.25
CA MET A 330 1.02 -18.98 -8.96
C MET A 330 -0.50 -18.90 -8.98
N ALA A 331 -1.09 -18.85 -7.80
CA ALA A 331 -2.50 -18.59 -7.57
C ALA A 331 -2.66 -17.44 -6.58
N VAL A 332 -3.86 -16.89 -6.47
CA VAL A 332 -4.24 -15.87 -5.49
C VAL A 332 -5.38 -16.42 -4.64
N ALA A 333 -5.29 -16.26 -3.34
CA ALA A 333 -6.34 -16.55 -2.37
C ALA A 333 -6.60 -15.33 -1.47
N PRO A 334 -7.77 -15.26 -0.81
CA PRO A 334 -7.97 -14.28 0.26
C PRO A 334 -6.91 -14.45 1.35
N ALA A 335 -6.43 -13.34 1.91
CA ALA A 335 -5.63 -13.38 3.13
C ALA A 335 -6.46 -13.97 4.28
N PRO A 336 -5.89 -14.87 5.10
CA PRO A 336 -6.60 -15.39 6.26
C PRO A 336 -6.89 -14.29 7.29
N VAL A 337 -8.06 -14.35 7.88
CA VAL A 337 -8.54 -13.40 8.89
C VAL A 337 -9.02 -14.13 10.14
N GLY A 338 -9.49 -13.40 11.15
CA GLY A 338 -10.18 -13.95 12.29
C GLY A 338 -11.53 -14.60 11.92
N LYS A 339 -12.20 -15.20 12.90
CA LYS A 339 -13.51 -15.86 12.72
C LYS A 339 -14.63 -14.88 12.38
N SER A 340 -14.48 -13.62 12.73
CA SER A 340 -15.41 -12.54 12.34
C SER A 340 -15.45 -12.31 10.84
N GLY A 341 -14.41 -12.73 10.11
CA GLY A 341 -14.27 -12.48 8.66
C GLY A 341 -13.92 -11.04 8.32
N VAL A 342 -13.61 -10.22 9.33
CA VAL A 342 -13.27 -8.81 9.14
C VAL A 342 -11.80 -8.72 8.76
N THR A 343 -11.47 -7.88 7.78
CA THR A 343 -10.10 -7.68 7.31
C THR A 343 -9.74 -6.20 7.34
N GLY A 344 -8.45 -5.94 7.54
CA GLY A 344 -7.93 -4.58 7.48
C GLY A 344 -8.03 -4.00 6.06
N LYS A 345 -8.27 -2.71 5.99
CA LYS A 345 -8.33 -1.94 4.75
C LYS A 345 -7.03 -1.18 4.53
N GLY A 346 -6.59 -1.13 3.30
CA GLY A 346 -5.59 -0.16 2.87
C GLY A 346 -6.29 1.04 2.22
N LEU A 347 -7.23 1.71 2.93
CA LEU A 347 -7.96 2.83 2.36
C LEU A 347 -7.06 4.03 2.17
N MET A 348 -7.00 4.48 0.94
CA MET A 348 -6.39 5.74 0.54
C MET A 348 -7.49 6.75 0.27
N ALA A 349 -7.26 7.98 0.70
CA ALA A 349 -8.20 9.06 0.54
C ALA A 349 -7.52 10.33 0.04
N ILE A 350 -8.33 11.27 -0.40
CA ILE A 350 -7.88 12.62 -0.74
C ILE A 350 -8.59 13.60 0.20
N SER A 351 -7.81 14.42 0.88
CA SER A 351 -8.27 15.43 1.84
C SER A 351 -7.94 16.82 1.34
N VAL A 352 -8.61 17.81 1.90
CA VAL A 352 -8.42 19.23 1.57
C VAL A 352 -7.86 19.95 2.80
N LYS A 353 -6.89 20.84 2.60
CA LYS A 353 -6.31 21.67 3.65
C LYS A 353 -7.33 22.65 4.22
N ALA A 354 -7.36 22.84 5.54
CA ALA A 354 -8.36 23.68 6.22
C ALA A 354 -8.35 25.17 5.79
N ASP A 355 -7.17 25.75 5.62
CA ASP A 355 -6.96 27.17 5.31
C ASP A 355 -6.65 27.43 3.82
N THR A 356 -7.10 26.55 2.92
CA THR A 356 -6.97 26.77 1.48
C THR A 356 -7.70 28.06 1.04
N GLN A 357 -7.12 28.80 0.11
CA GLN A 357 -7.75 29.98 -0.48
C GLN A 357 -8.79 29.62 -1.55
N PHE A 358 -8.82 28.37 -2.00
CA PHE A 358 -9.70 27.87 -3.07
C PHE A 358 -10.49 26.64 -2.61
N PRO A 359 -11.37 26.76 -1.60
CA PRO A 359 -12.02 25.60 -1.00
C PRO A 359 -12.88 24.80 -1.99
N ASN A 360 -13.67 25.46 -2.85
CA ASN A 360 -14.50 24.73 -3.80
C ASN A 360 -13.68 24.08 -4.92
N ALA A 361 -12.64 24.75 -5.40
CA ALA A 361 -11.74 24.16 -6.41
C ALA A 361 -10.95 22.99 -5.83
N SER A 362 -10.50 23.06 -4.59
CA SER A 362 -9.80 21.98 -3.89
C SER A 362 -10.72 20.79 -3.61
N ILE A 363 -11.95 21.05 -3.15
CA ILE A 363 -12.98 20.00 -2.99
C ILE A 363 -13.31 19.35 -4.34
N ALA A 364 -13.46 20.16 -5.41
CA ALA A 364 -13.74 19.67 -6.75
C ALA A 364 -12.61 18.76 -7.27
N LEU A 365 -11.34 19.13 -7.04
CA LEU A 365 -10.20 18.32 -7.44
C LEU A 365 -10.17 16.98 -6.67
N ALA A 366 -10.37 17.02 -5.36
CA ALA A 366 -10.41 15.82 -4.52
C ALA A 366 -11.52 14.87 -4.95
N GLN A 367 -12.74 15.40 -5.18
CA GLN A 367 -13.87 14.62 -5.70
C GLN A 367 -13.61 14.10 -7.13
N PHE A 368 -12.95 14.87 -7.98
CA PHE A 368 -12.66 14.48 -9.36
C PHE A 368 -11.72 13.27 -9.46
N PHE A 369 -10.70 13.21 -8.62
CA PHE A 369 -9.82 12.04 -8.52
C PHE A 369 -10.48 10.82 -7.89
N THR A 370 -11.52 11.04 -7.08
CA THR A 370 -12.23 9.99 -6.36
C THR A 370 -13.63 9.72 -6.93
N ASN A 371 -13.92 10.18 -8.14
CA ASN A 371 -15.15 9.80 -8.83
C ASN A 371 -15.05 8.39 -9.43
N PRO A 372 -16.19 7.74 -9.78
CA PRO A 372 -16.18 6.37 -10.28
C PRO A 372 -15.30 6.17 -11.52
N ARG A 373 -15.28 7.13 -12.45
CA ARG A 373 -14.46 7.04 -13.67
C ARG A 373 -12.96 7.05 -13.36
N ALA A 374 -12.52 8.02 -12.55
CA ALA A 374 -11.10 8.11 -12.18
C ALA A 374 -10.63 6.87 -11.40
N MET A 375 -11.49 6.34 -10.51
CA MET A 375 -11.21 5.10 -9.79
C MET A 375 -11.09 3.89 -10.73
N VAL A 376 -11.97 3.78 -11.73
CA VAL A 376 -11.92 2.71 -12.75
C VAL A 376 -10.67 2.83 -13.60
N ASP A 377 -10.35 4.04 -14.06
CA ASP A 377 -9.14 4.28 -14.86
C ASP A 377 -7.88 3.87 -14.07
N PHE A 378 -7.84 4.14 -12.77
CA PHE A 378 -6.74 3.71 -11.91
C PHE A 378 -6.72 2.19 -11.68
N ALA A 379 -7.88 1.58 -11.41
CA ALA A 379 -8.00 0.14 -11.22
C ALA A 379 -7.62 -0.68 -12.46
N LYS A 380 -7.71 -0.09 -13.67
CA LYS A 380 -7.22 -0.70 -14.91
C LYS A 380 -5.69 -0.77 -14.98
N LEU A 381 -4.99 0.07 -14.23
CA LEU A 381 -3.53 0.13 -14.22
C LEU A 381 -2.91 -0.71 -13.10
N VAL A 382 -3.61 -0.83 -12.00
CA VAL A 382 -3.13 -1.54 -10.80
C VAL A 382 -4.32 -2.19 -10.08
N PRO A 383 -4.14 -3.39 -9.49
CA PRO A 383 -5.22 -4.08 -8.77
C PRO A 383 -5.55 -3.39 -7.45
N VAL A 384 -6.23 -2.25 -7.52
CA VAL A 384 -6.85 -1.54 -6.41
C VAL A 384 -8.36 -1.56 -6.54
N TYR A 385 -9.06 -1.28 -5.47
CA TYR A 385 -10.51 -1.41 -5.38
C TYR A 385 -11.16 -0.04 -5.23
N PRO A 386 -12.01 0.36 -6.20
CA PRO A 386 -12.78 1.58 -6.11
C PRO A 386 -13.60 1.68 -4.82
N SER A 387 -13.60 2.86 -4.22
CA SER A 387 -14.43 3.17 -3.05
C SER A 387 -15.88 3.55 -3.42
N SER A 388 -16.28 3.33 -4.67
CA SER A 388 -17.60 3.64 -5.21
C SER A 388 -18.29 2.38 -5.73
N PRO A 389 -19.56 2.10 -5.31
CA PRO A 389 -20.33 0.99 -5.85
C PRO A 389 -20.51 1.06 -7.38
N SER A 390 -20.79 2.24 -7.92
CA SER A 390 -21.03 2.44 -9.34
C SER A 390 -19.80 2.22 -10.23
N ALA A 391 -18.60 2.31 -9.69
CA ALA A 391 -17.37 1.98 -10.42
C ALA A 391 -17.36 0.50 -10.88
N TYR A 392 -17.99 -0.41 -10.12
CA TYR A 392 -18.05 -1.83 -10.45
C TYR A 392 -19.06 -2.17 -11.55
N GLU A 393 -19.83 -1.20 -12.02
CA GLU A 393 -20.70 -1.35 -13.20
C GLU A 393 -19.89 -1.31 -14.51
N ASP A 394 -18.63 -0.82 -14.47
CA ASP A 394 -17.74 -0.85 -15.65
C ASP A 394 -17.48 -2.30 -16.08
N PRO A 395 -17.61 -2.62 -17.38
CA PRO A 395 -17.36 -3.96 -17.92
C PRO A 395 -15.99 -4.56 -17.55
N PHE A 396 -15.01 -3.72 -17.22
CA PHE A 396 -13.69 -4.16 -16.75
C PHE A 396 -13.78 -5.11 -15.54
N PHE A 397 -14.70 -4.87 -14.61
CA PHE A 397 -14.85 -5.70 -13.41
C PHE A 397 -15.70 -6.97 -13.62
N SER A 398 -16.41 -7.06 -14.74
CA SER A 398 -17.27 -8.20 -15.06
C SER A 398 -16.77 -9.05 -16.22
N THR A 399 -15.76 -8.59 -16.99
CA THR A 399 -15.19 -9.32 -18.12
C THR A 399 -14.24 -10.40 -17.61
N PRO A 400 -14.53 -11.70 -17.85
CA PRO A 400 -13.64 -12.79 -17.43
C PRO A 400 -12.30 -12.71 -18.16
N THR A 401 -11.22 -12.88 -17.43
CA THR A 401 -9.88 -13.01 -17.99
C THR A 401 -9.11 -14.12 -17.28
N THR A 402 -8.01 -14.56 -17.87
CA THR A 402 -7.13 -15.59 -17.32
C THR A 402 -5.89 -14.99 -16.64
N ALA A 403 -5.80 -13.67 -16.60
CA ALA A 403 -4.68 -13.01 -15.92
C ALA A 403 -4.77 -13.21 -14.42
N ILE A 404 -3.62 -13.40 -13.79
CA ILE A 404 -3.55 -13.61 -12.33
C ILE A 404 -4.00 -12.37 -11.55
N GLU A 405 -3.80 -11.18 -12.12
CA GLU A 405 -4.27 -9.91 -11.58
C GLU A 405 -5.81 -9.88 -11.47
N ASP A 406 -6.50 -10.53 -12.40
CA ASP A 406 -7.95 -10.60 -12.40
C ASP A 406 -8.49 -11.62 -11.42
N SER A 407 -7.73 -12.71 -11.20
CA SER A 407 -8.01 -13.62 -10.09
C SER A 407 -7.93 -12.88 -8.76
N GLY A 408 -6.93 -12.01 -8.60
CA GLY A 408 -6.82 -11.12 -7.45
C GLY A 408 -8.03 -10.19 -7.30
N ARG A 409 -8.45 -9.54 -8.39
CA ARG A 409 -9.66 -8.68 -8.39
C ARG A 409 -10.92 -9.43 -7.99
N ASN A 410 -11.10 -10.65 -8.48
CA ASN A 410 -12.27 -11.46 -8.13
C ASN A 410 -12.27 -11.86 -6.65
N VAL A 411 -11.10 -12.26 -6.11
CA VAL A 411 -10.94 -12.54 -4.68
C VAL A 411 -11.35 -11.35 -3.84
N ALA A 412 -10.94 -10.16 -4.23
CA ALA A 412 -11.19 -8.96 -3.47
C ALA A 412 -12.59 -8.38 -3.65
N LYS A 413 -13.25 -8.56 -4.78
CA LYS A 413 -14.62 -8.11 -5.01
C LYS A 413 -15.59 -8.64 -3.93
N ASP A 414 -15.42 -9.91 -3.57
CA ASP A 414 -16.25 -10.55 -2.54
C ASP A 414 -15.92 -10.01 -1.13
N ILE A 415 -14.70 -9.54 -0.92
CA ILE A 415 -14.22 -9.01 0.35
C ILE A 415 -14.62 -7.53 0.52
N VAL A 416 -14.53 -6.69 -0.51
CA VAL A 416 -14.84 -5.24 -0.45
C VAL A 416 -16.23 -4.97 0.11
N ALA A 417 -17.21 -5.81 -0.20
CA ALA A 417 -18.60 -5.64 0.27
C ALA A 417 -18.76 -5.90 1.78
N THR A 418 -17.83 -6.62 2.41
CA THR A 418 -17.87 -7.01 3.82
C THR A 418 -16.90 -6.22 4.70
N TYR A 419 -16.19 -5.24 4.11
CA TYR A 419 -15.21 -4.43 4.83
C TYR A 419 -15.84 -3.61 5.95
N ALA A 420 -15.28 -3.76 7.14
CA ALA A 420 -15.42 -2.79 8.21
C ALA A 420 -14.04 -2.22 8.55
N ASP A 421 -13.93 -0.95 8.85
CA ASP A 421 -12.70 -0.43 9.43
C ASP A 421 -12.59 -0.96 10.86
N ILE A 422 -11.53 -1.73 11.08
CA ILE A 422 -11.25 -2.32 12.39
C ILE A 422 -9.93 -1.82 12.96
N VAL A 423 -9.32 -0.83 12.32
CA VAL A 423 -8.13 -0.20 12.90
C VAL A 423 -8.60 0.64 14.10
N PRO A 424 -8.42 0.16 15.33
CA PRO A 424 -8.88 0.91 16.49
C PRO A 424 -8.13 2.23 16.56
N THR A 425 -8.87 3.31 16.77
CA THR A 425 -8.27 4.59 17.15
C THR A 425 -7.78 4.45 18.57
N VAL A 426 -6.47 4.29 18.74
CA VAL A 426 -5.87 4.09 20.05
C VAL A 426 -4.96 5.27 20.41
N PRO A 427 -5.00 5.77 21.65
CA PRO A 427 -4.11 6.83 22.09
C PRO A 427 -2.65 6.35 22.07
N LYS A 428 -1.74 7.23 21.65
CA LYS A 428 -0.30 6.95 21.58
C LYS A 428 0.05 5.66 20.81
N LYS A 429 -0.64 5.41 19.71
CA LYS A 429 -0.60 4.16 18.93
C LYS A 429 0.84 3.67 18.68
N ALA A 430 1.73 4.56 18.26
CA ALA A 430 3.11 4.19 17.96
C ALA A 430 3.87 3.66 19.18
N ASP A 431 3.74 4.35 20.33
CA ASP A 431 4.41 3.94 21.57
C ASP A 431 3.84 2.63 22.11
N VAL A 432 2.50 2.47 22.06
CA VAL A 432 1.84 1.24 22.49
C VAL A 432 2.23 0.08 21.58
N ASN A 433 2.31 0.30 20.26
CA ASN A 433 2.75 -0.74 19.33
C ASN A 433 4.18 -1.22 19.63
N GLN A 434 5.08 -0.33 20.05
CA GLN A 434 6.42 -0.73 20.48
C GLN A 434 6.41 -1.57 21.78
N ILE A 435 5.48 -1.30 22.69
CA ILE A 435 5.28 -2.14 23.89
C ILE A 435 4.80 -3.52 23.48
N VAL A 436 3.81 -3.60 22.59
CA VAL A 436 3.29 -4.88 22.08
C VAL A 436 4.36 -5.66 21.33
N LEU A 437 5.16 -5.01 20.47
CA LEU A 437 6.25 -5.66 19.75
C LEU A 437 7.25 -6.34 20.70
N LYS A 438 7.66 -5.65 21.77
CA LYS A 438 8.55 -6.25 22.77
C LYS A 438 7.94 -7.46 23.48
N ALA A 439 6.64 -7.41 23.76
CA ALA A 439 5.93 -8.54 24.36
C ALA A 439 5.89 -9.73 23.40
N VAL A 440 5.56 -9.49 22.14
CA VAL A 440 5.55 -10.51 21.08
C VAL A 440 6.93 -11.15 20.93
N GLU A 441 8.00 -10.35 20.80
CA GLU A 441 9.36 -10.86 20.69
C GLU A 441 9.79 -11.66 21.94
N SER A 442 9.37 -11.24 23.12
CA SER A 442 9.69 -11.97 24.35
C SER A 442 9.01 -13.35 24.41
N ALA A 443 7.80 -13.45 23.89
CA ALA A 443 7.10 -14.74 23.80
C ALA A 443 7.66 -15.62 22.67
N LEU A 444 8.00 -15.05 21.54
CA LEU A 444 8.52 -15.81 20.39
C LEU A 444 9.93 -16.36 20.62
N PHE A 445 10.81 -15.58 21.28
CA PHE A 445 12.26 -15.84 21.29
C PHE A 445 12.87 -16.07 22.68
N ASN A 446 12.17 -15.67 23.75
CA ASN A 446 12.72 -15.73 25.12
C ASN A 446 11.89 -16.61 26.07
N ASP A 447 11.03 -17.48 25.54
CA ASP A 447 10.18 -18.43 26.30
C ASP A 447 9.28 -17.78 27.37
N VAL A 448 8.98 -16.49 27.25
CA VAL A 448 7.99 -15.84 28.12
C VAL A 448 6.59 -16.35 27.72
N PRO A 449 5.78 -16.84 28.67
CA PRO A 449 4.41 -17.27 28.34
C PRO A 449 3.61 -16.15 27.67
N ALA A 450 2.86 -16.44 26.61
CA ALA A 450 2.08 -15.44 25.86
C ALA A 450 1.15 -14.60 26.77
N GLN A 451 0.46 -15.25 27.71
CA GLN A 451 -0.37 -14.56 28.71
C GLN A 451 0.44 -13.54 29.52
N GLN A 452 1.60 -13.94 30.05
CA GLN A 452 2.44 -13.03 30.87
C GLN A 452 2.95 -11.87 30.05
N ALA A 453 3.44 -12.13 28.83
CA ALA A 453 3.94 -11.12 27.92
C ALA A 453 2.88 -10.05 27.59
N LEU A 454 1.65 -10.48 27.26
CA LEU A 454 0.56 -9.56 26.95
C LEU A 454 0.04 -8.83 28.21
N THR A 455 -0.05 -9.48 29.37
CA THR A 455 -0.49 -8.82 30.61
C THR A 455 0.48 -7.73 31.05
N ASP A 456 1.79 -7.98 30.95
CA ASP A 456 2.82 -6.96 31.23
C ASP A 456 2.72 -5.79 30.24
N ALA A 457 2.48 -6.09 28.96
CA ALA A 457 2.31 -5.08 27.90
C ALA A 457 1.04 -4.23 28.13
N VAL A 458 -0.11 -4.84 28.47
CA VAL A 458 -1.35 -4.12 28.81
C VAL A 458 -1.13 -3.21 30.00
N THR A 459 -0.42 -3.69 31.03
CA THR A 459 -0.08 -2.88 32.21
C THR A 459 0.74 -1.65 31.82
N ALA A 460 1.77 -1.83 30.99
CA ALA A 460 2.63 -0.75 30.51
C ALA A 460 1.88 0.23 29.60
N ALA A 461 1.05 -0.27 28.68
CA ALA A 461 0.25 0.56 27.76
C ALA A 461 -0.76 1.41 28.53
N ASN A 462 -1.47 0.82 29.50
CA ASN A 462 -2.41 1.56 30.35
C ASN A 462 -1.74 2.58 31.27
N ALA A 463 -0.49 2.35 31.69
CA ALA A 463 0.27 3.35 32.43
C ALA A 463 0.70 4.54 31.56
N LEU A 464 0.91 4.30 30.26
CA LEU A 464 1.31 5.33 29.30
C LEU A 464 0.21 6.34 29.00
N ILE A 465 -1.07 5.93 29.03
CA ILE A 465 -2.22 6.77 28.66
C ILE A 465 -2.95 7.42 29.85
N LYS A 466 -2.56 7.08 31.08
CA LYS A 466 -3.01 7.74 32.33
C LYS A 466 -2.22 9.01 32.58
#